data_28b0047a8b7dca49197d7e24cfcd85d4
#
_entry.id   28b0047a8b7dca49197d7e24cfcd85d4
#
_cell.length_a   1.000
_cell.length_b   1.000
_cell.length_c   1.000
_cell.angle_alpha   90.00
_cell.angle_beta   90.00
_cell.angle_gamma   90.00
#
_symmetry.space_group_name_H-M   'P 1'
#
loop_
_entity.id
_entity.type
_entity.pdbx_description
1 polymer ?
#
loop_
_entity_poly.entity_id
_entity_poly.type
_entity_poly.pdbx_seq_one_letter_code
_entity_poly.pdbx_strand_id
1 'polypeptide(L)'
;MTTPLLLLWDIDGTLLQRASREHAEALRAALVEVHGELSLDGHEIEAAGRTDGAIARDLLAAAGLASGAIDERADDVIAACCALYDELCPADLSPRVAPGVADALDELGGRPESFRFSLVTGNYERVARLKLARAGIGAWFPEGQGGFGSDAEERERLPPIARARAGGWPRERTVVIGDTPRDIACARADGLRVVAVATGPYGVQALADADAVVDSAEALVPVLEDFV
;
A
#
# COMPACT_ATOMS: atom_id res chain seq x y z
N MET A 1 9.52 -30.05 0.44
CA MET A 1 8.62 -29.07 1.08
C MET A 1 8.23 -28.04 0.02
N THR A 2 6.96 -27.77 -0.15
CA THR A 2 6.48 -26.73 -1.09
C THR A 2 6.84 -25.35 -0.51
N THR A 3 7.26 -24.41 -1.37
CA THR A 3 7.51 -23.02 -0.96
C THR A 3 6.19 -22.38 -0.52
N PRO A 4 6.11 -21.71 0.65
CA PRO A 4 4.92 -21.01 1.09
C PRO A 4 4.42 -19.98 0.06
N LEU A 5 3.17 -19.55 0.16
CA LEU A 5 2.68 -18.38 -0.55
C LEU A 5 3.20 -17.10 0.11
N LEU A 6 3.76 -16.20 -0.67
CA LEU A 6 4.04 -14.82 -0.25
C LEU A 6 2.81 -13.98 -0.50
N LEU A 7 2.24 -13.42 0.54
CA LEU A 7 1.09 -12.52 0.49
C LEU A 7 1.59 -11.07 0.55
N LEU A 8 1.44 -10.34 -0.55
CA LEU A 8 1.77 -8.92 -0.66
C LEU A 8 0.52 -8.11 -0.36
N TRP A 9 0.44 -7.55 0.84
CA TRP A 9 -0.72 -6.80 1.30
C TRP A 9 -0.60 -5.32 0.96
N ASP A 10 -1.65 -4.73 0.41
CA ASP A 10 -1.85 -3.28 0.44
C ASP A 10 -2.37 -2.84 1.81
N ILE A 11 -2.33 -1.53 2.09
CA ILE A 11 -2.67 -0.97 3.41
C ILE A 11 -4.00 -0.23 3.38
N ASP A 12 -4.08 0.87 2.60
CA ASP A 12 -5.22 1.78 2.66
C ASP A 12 -6.42 1.24 1.86
N GLY A 13 -7.50 0.91 2.53
CA GLY A 13 -8.67 0.25 1.97
C GLY A 13 -8.65 -1.27 2.13
N THR A 14 -7.47 -1.88 2.33
CA THR A 14 -7.27 -3.32 2.49
C THR A 14 -7.07 -3.70 3.96
N LEU A 15 -5.94 -3.35 4.56
CA LEU A 15 -5.67 -3.59 5.99
C LEU A 15 -6.32 -2.55 6.89
N LEU A 16 -6.33 -1.28 6.46
CA LEU A 16 -6.84 -0.15 7.22
C LEU A 16 -7.90 0.61 6.43
N GLN A 17 -9.00 0.96 7.09
CA GLN A 17 -10.04 1.82 6.54
C GLN A 17 -9.93 3.24 7.11
N ARG A 18 -10.20 4.27 6.27
CA ARG A 18 -10.20 5.69 6.67
C ARG A 18 -8.88 6.16 7.31
N ALA A 19 -7.74 5.58 6.91
CA ALA A 19 -6.42 5.89 7.45
C ALA A 19 -5.60 6.86 6.58
N SER A 20 -6.19 7.41 5.52
CA SER A 20 -5.48 8.22 4.53
C SER A 20 -5.61 9.74 4.71
N ARG A 21 -6.53 10.22 5.58
CA ARG A 21 -6.78 11.66 5.72
C ARG A 21 -5.55 12.42 6.24
N GLU A 22 -5.05 12.04 7.39
CA GLU A 22 -3.91 12.68 8.06
C GLU A 22 -2.62 12.49 7.22
N HIS A 23 -2.53 11.38 6.48
CA HIS A 23 -1.45 11.13 5.53
C HIS A 23 -1.52 12.09 4.33
N ALA A 24 -2.67 12.26 3.72
CA ALA A 24 -2.86 13.20 2.62
C ALA A 24 -2.57 14.66 3.06
N GLU A 25 -2.92 15.01 4.31
CA GLU A 25 -2.59 16.30 4.91
C GLU A 25 -1.07 16.47 5.06
N ALA A 26 -0.37 15.45 5.58
CA ALA A 26 1.09 15.45 5.70
C ALA A 26 1.78 15.59 4.34
N LEU A 27 1.31 14.86 3.32
CA LEU A 27 1.87 14.95 1.97
C LEU A 27 1.71 16.37 1.39
N ARG A 28 0.52 16.96 1.48
CA ARG A 28 0.29 18.32 0.98
C ARG A 28 1.13 19.36 1.72
N ALA A 29 1.24 19.24 3.04
CA ALA A 29 2.07 20.13 3.85
C ALA A 29 3.56 19.98 3.47
N ALA A 30 4.05 18.77 3.25
CA ALA A 30 5.41 18.50 2.79
C ALA A 30 5.72 19.17 1.44
N LEU A 31 4.77 19.14 0.49
CA LEU A 31 4.95 19.81 -0.80
C LEU A 31 5.15 21.33 -0.63
N VAL A 32 4.35 21.94 0.25
CA VAL A 32 4.47 23.39 0.56
C VAL A 32 5.76 23.67 1.31
N GLU A 33 6.15 22.85 2.28
CA GLU A 33 7.40 23.03 3.04
C GLU A 33 8.63 22.99 2.12
N VAL A 34 8.66 22.01 1.18
CA VAL A 34 9.82 21.77 0.33
C VAL A 34 9.90 22.74 -0.84
N HIS A 35 8.78 23.07 -1.48
CA HIS A 35 8.75 23.87 -2.70
C HIS A 35 8.29 25.32 -2.49
N GLY A 36 7.94 25.70 -1.25
CA GLY A 36 7.47 27.04 -0.90
C GLY A 36 5.96 27.20 -1.14
N GLU A 37 5.50 28.44 -1.25
CA GLU A 37 4.08 28.74 -1.45
C GLU A 37 3.59 28.20 -2.78
N LEU A 38 2.76 27.15 -2.73
CA LEU A 38 2.11 26.51 -3.85
C LEU A 38 0.59 26.65 -3.71
N SER A 39 -0.10 26.97 -4.79
CA SER A 39 -1.54 26.82 -4.84
C SER A 39 -1.88 25.37 -5.18
N LEU A 40 -2.10 24.56 -4.16
CA LEU A 40 -2.54 23.17 -4.30
C LEU A 40 -4.07 23.04 -4.25
N ASP A 41 -4.78 24.17 -4.00
CA ASP A 41 -6.23 24.19 -3.89
C ASP A 41 -6.89 24.01 -5.27
N GLY A 42 -8.00 23.26 -5.29
CA GLY A 42 -8.73 22.98 -6.52
C GLY A 42 -8.16 21.84 -7.38
N HIS A 43 -7.02 21.28 -7.02
CA HIS A 43 -6.46 20.09 -7.69
C HIS A 43 -6.91 18.82 -6.97
N GLU A 44 -8.03 18.25 -7.44
CA GLU A 44 -8.50 16.95 -6.99
C GLU A 44 -7.75 15.86 -7.77
N ILE A 45 -7.10 14.95 -7.05
CA ILE A 45 -6.41 13.78 -7.61
C ILE A 45 -7.07 12.53 -7.06
N GLU A 46 -7.42 11.61 -7.96
CA GLU A 46 -7.84 10.27 -7.55
C GLU A 46 -6.64 9.54 -6.96
N ALA A 47 -6.55 9.50 -5.63
CA ALA A 47 -5.39 8.96 -4.91
C ALA A 47 -5.45 7.44 -4.70
N ALA A 48 -6.66 6.81 -4.76
CA ALA A 48 -6.84 5.41 -4.44
C ALA A 48 -5.93 4.49 -5.27
N GLY A 49 -5.12 3.69 -4.59
CA GLY A 49 -4.19 2.76 -5.20
C GLY A 49 -2.98 3.39 -5.90
N ARG A 50 -2.74 4.69 -5.75
CA ARG A 50 -1.55 5.36 -6.30
C ARG A 50 -0.41 5.41 -5.28
N THR A 51 0.80 5.65 -5.76
CA THR A 51 1.95 5.92 -4.91
C THR A 51 1.98 7.38 -4.46
N ASP A 52 2.50 7.64 -3.28
CA ASP A 52 2.65 8.99 -2.74
C ASP A 52 3.50 9.87 -3.67
N GLY A 53 4.56 9.29 -4.25
CA GLY A 53 5.42 9.99 -5.22
C GLY A 53 4.65 10.41 -6.49
N ALA A 54 3.81 9.52 -7.05
CA ALA A 54 2.99 9.86 -8.21
C ALA A 54 1.93 10.92 -7.89
N ILE A 55 1.34 10.87 -6.69
CA ILE A 55 0.39 11.90 -6.21
C ILE A 55 1.11 13.25 -6.05
N ALA A 56 2.28 13.25 -5.40
CA ALA A 56 3.10 14.43 -5.21
C ALA A 56 3.47 15.08 -6.54
N ARG A 57 3.95 14.29 -7.51
CA ARG A 57 4.30 14.75 -8.86
C ARG A 57 3.14 15.42 -9.56
N ASP A 58 1.97 14.81 -9.57
CA ASP A 58 0.81 15.38 -10.25
C ASP A 58 0.35 16.68 -9.58
N LEU A 59 0.36 16.78 -8.26
CA LEU A 59 0.04 18.00 -7.52
C LEU A 59 1.03 19.13 -7.85
N LEU A 60 2.34 18.83 -7.87
CA LEU A 60 3.37 19.81 -8.18
C LEU A 60 3.33 20.25 -9.66
N ALA A 61 3.08 19.31 -10.57
CA ALA A 61 2.92 19.61 -11.99
C ALA A 61 1.67 20.49 -12.24
N ALA A 62 0.56 20.20 -11.56
CA ALA A 62 -0.65 21.02 -11.62
C ALA A 62 -0.44 22.42 -11.03
N ALA A 63 0.44 22.57 -10.04
CA ALA A 63 0.89 23.85 -9.50
C ALA A 63 1.92 24.58 -10.42
N GLY A 64 2.28 23.99 -11.57
CA GLY A 64 3.14 24.61 -12.58
C GLY A 64 4.64 24.35 -12.44
N LEU A 65 5.06 23.40 -11.59
CA LEU A 65 6.46 23.05 -11.45
C LEU A 65 6.94 22.18 -12.63
N ALA A 66 8.16 22.46 -13.11
CA ALA A 66 8.81 21.64 -14.12
C ALA A 66 9.31 20.30 -13.51
N SER A 67 9.27 19.22 -14.32
CA SER A 67 9.66 17.87 -13.87
C SER A 67 11.04 17.83 -13.22
N GLY A 68 12.04 18.54 -13.77
CA GLY A 68 13.39 18.58 -13.19
C GLY A 68 13.42 19.14 -11.75
N ALA A 69 12.63 20.20 -11.48
CA ALA A 69 12.54 20.77 -10.13
C ALA A 69 11.82 19.82 -9.14
N ILE A 70 10.88 19.02 -9.65
CA ILE A 70 10.21 17.96 -8.87
C ILE A 70 11.21 16.86 -8.52
N ASP A 71 11.95 16.37 -9.52
CA ASP A 71 12.93 15.29 -9.37
C ASP A 71 14.05 15.64 -8.40
N GLU A 72 14.58 16.87 -8.48
CA GLU A 72 15.65 17.37 -7.60
C GLU A 72 15.29 17.37 -6.10
N ARG A 73 14.01 17.49 -5.77
CA ARG A 73 13.54 17.61 -4.38
C ARG A 73 12.68 16.42 -3.93
N ALA A 74 12.61 15.34 -4.70
CA ALA A 74 11.76 14.19 -4.38
C ALA A 74 12.10 13.57 -3.01
N ASP A 75 13.38 13.39 -2.71
CA ASP A 75 13.82 12.85 -1.41
C ASP A 75 13.50 13.79 -0.24
N ASP A 76 13.58 15.12 -0.44
CA ASP A 76 13.19 16.09 0.57
C ASP A 76 11.68 16.01 0.87
N VAL A 77 10.84 15.81 -0.16
CA VAL A 77 9.39 15.61 -0.01
C VAL A 77 9.09 14.34 0.78
N ILE A 78 9.78 13.24 0.49
CA ILE A 78 9.65 11.99 1.24
C ILE A 78 9.99 12.22 2.72
N ALA A 79 11.12 12.86 3.00
CA ALA A 79 11.58 13.13 4.35
C ALA A 79 10.60 14.02 5.13
N ALA A 80 10.17 15.14 4.52
CA ALA A 80 9.21 16.08 5.11
C ALA A 80 7.85 15.41 5.36
N CYS A 81 7.31 14.67 4.38
CA CYS A 81 6.05 13.95 4.53
C CYS A 81 6.10 12.94 5.69
N CYS A 82 7.19 12.18 5.80
CA CYS A 82 7.36 11.23 6.89
C CYS A 82 7.43 11.93 8.26
N ALA A 83 8.14 13.06 8.36
CA ALA A 83 8.26 13.83 9.61
C ALA A 83 6.91 14.43 10.02
N LEU A 84 6.20 15.06 9.08
CA LEU A 84 4.89 15.64 9.34
C LEU A 84 3.84 14.56 9.68
N TYR A 85 3.93 13.39 9.04
CA TYR A 85 3.02 12.30 9.37
C TYR A 85 3.27 11.72 10.76
N ASP A 86 4.50 11.68 11.25
CA ASP A 86 4.80 11.28 12.64
C ASP A 86 4.03 12.15 13.67
N GLU A 87 3.84 13.44 13.35
CA GLU A 87 3.12 14.40 14.20
C GLU A 87 1.59 14.28 14.04
N LEU A 88 1.11 14.14 12.81
CA LEU A 88 -0.31 14.15 12.48
C LEU A 88 -1.00 12.80 12.70
N CYS A 89 -0.25 11.70 12.61
CA CYS A 89 -0.81 10.37 12.70
C CYS A 89 -1.46 10.14 14.08
N PRO A 90 -2.71 9.69 14.15
CA PRO A 90 -3.34 9.35 15.42
C PRO A 90 -2.51 8.35 16.23
N ALA A 91 -2.47 8.52 17.55
CA ALA A 91 -1.69 7.65 18.43
C ALA A 91 -2.18 6.18 18.40
N ASP A 92 -3.46 5.97 18.10
CA ASP A 92 -4.10 4.67 17.99
C ASP A 92 -4.90 4.59 16.68
N LEU A 93 -4.52 3.67 15.81
CA LEU A 93 -5.21 3.33 14.57
C LEU A 93 -5.90 1.96 14.65
N SER A 94 -5.91 1.28 15.79
CA SER A 94 -6.58 -0.02 15.92
C SER A 94 -8.05 0.01 15.56
N PRO A 95 -8.82 1.11 15.82
CA PRO A 95 -10.22 1.19 15.37
C PRO A 95 -10.38 1.32 13.85
N ARG A 96 -9.29 1.55 13.12
CA ARG A 96 -9.29 1.65 11.66
C ARG A 96 -8.85 0.35 10.97
N VAL A 97 -8.49 -0.70 11.72
CA VAL A 97 -8.25 -2.03 11.15
C VAL A 97 -9.54 -2.52 10.51
N ALA A 98 -9.47 -2.97 9.25
CA ALA A 98 -10.65 -3.40 8.53
C ALA A 98 -11.25 -4.68 9.17
N PRO A 99 -12.59 -4.84 9.13
CA PRO A 99 -13.24 -6.01 9.71
C PRO A 99 -12.64 -7.32 9.20
N GLY A 100 -12.39 -8.27 10.09
CA GLY A 100 -11.83 -9.58 9.79
C GLY A 100 -10.32 -9.62 9.54
N VAL A 101 -9.65 -8.45 9.40
CA VAL A 101 -8.20 -8.41 9.12
C VAL A 101 -7.38 -9.02 10.26
N ALA A 102 -7.67 -8.66 11.52
CA ALA A 102 -6.92 -9.20 12.65
C ALA A 102 -7.00 -10.73 12.70
N ASP A 103 -8.20 -11.28 12.57
CA ASP A 103 -8.44 -12.73 12.59
C ASP A 103 -7.76 -13.42 11.40
N ALA A 104 -7.83 -12.84 10.20
CA ALA A 104 -7.16 -13.37 9.01
C ALA A 104 -5.63 -13.36 9.15
N LEU A 105 -5.05 -12.29 9.72
CA LEU A 105 -3.60 -12.23 9.97
C LEU A 105 -3.16 -13.26 11.01
N ASP A 106 -3.92 -13.44 12.09
CA ASP A 106 -3.63 -14.43 13.12
C ASP A 106 -3.73 -15.86 12.56
N GLU A 107 -4.78 -16.16 11.80
CA GLU A 107 -5.00 -17.49 11.24
C GLU A 107 -3.96 -17.86 10.17
N LEU A 108 -3.71 -16.98 9.19
CA LEU A 108 -2.72 -17.20 8.14
C LEU A 108 -1.29 -17.16 8.70
N GLY A 109 -1.00 -16.23 9.62
CA GLY A 109 0.31 -16.08 10.25
C GLY A 109 0.67 -17.22 11.19
N GLY A 110 -0.33 -17.91 11.75
CA GLY A 110 -0.15 -19.15 12.51
C GLY A 110 0.34 -20.34 11.68
N ARG A 111 0.36 -20.23 10.34
CA ARG A 111 0.75 -21.30 9.38
C ARG A 111 1.96 -20.87 8.52
N PRO A 112 3.13 -20.62 9.13
CA PRO A 112 4.29 -20.09 8.41
C PRO A 112 4.86 -21.04 7.35
N GLU A 113 4.53 -22.34 7.39
CA GLU A 113 4.86 -23.32 6.34
C GLU A 113 4.03 -23.12 5.06
N SER A 114 2.87 -22.46 5.16
CA SER A 114 1.95 -22.21 4.05
C SER A 114 1.96 -20.76 3.58
N PHE A 115 2.15 -19.80 4.49
CA PHE A 115 2.03 -18.36 4.21
C PHE A 115 3.20 -17.54 4.75
N ARG A 116 3.57 -16.51 4.00
CA ARG A 116 4.52 -15.47 4.41
C ARG A 116 3.92 -14.11 4.06
N PHE A 117 4.12 -13.12 4.93
CA PHE A 117 3.57 -11.79 4.74
C PHE A 117 4.64 -10.81 4.30
N SER A 118 4.25 -9.93 3.39
CA SER A 118 5.02 -8.77 2.99
C SER A 118 4.03 -7.66 2.57
N LEU A 119 4.54 -6.52 2.15
CA LEU A 119 3.73 -5.37 1.78
C LEU A 119 3.93 -5.01 0.31
N VAL A 120 2.88 -4.48 -0.31
CA VAL A 120 2.94 -3.72 -1.56
C VAL A 120 1.99 -2.54 -1.45
N THR A 121 2.52 -1.34 -1.25
CA THR A 121 1.70 -0.16 -0.98
C THR A 121 2.26 1.09 -1.63
N GLY A 122 1.37 1.99 -2.04
CA GLY A 122 1.76 3.30 -2.54
C GLY A 122 2.30 4.25 -1.48
N ASN A 123 2.16 3.92 -0.21
CA ASN A 123 2.67 4.75 0.88
C ASN A 123 4.20 4.76 0.89
N TYR A 124 4.81 5.87 1.31
CA TYR A 124 6.21 5.89 1.70
C TYR A 124 6.45 4.91 2.85
N GLU A 125 7.59 4.19 2.87
CA GLU A 125 7.82 3.09 3.81
C GLU A 125 7.61 3.51 5.27
N ARG A 126 8.17 4.66 5.70
CA ARG A 126 8.03 5.12 7.09
C ARG A 126 6.57 5.42 7.46
N VAL A 127 5.79 6.00 6.54
CA VAL A 127 4.35 6.22 6.72
C VAL A 127 3.63 4.89 6.87
N ALA A 128 3.88 3.93 5.97
CA ALA A 128 3.30 2.59 6.00
C ALA A 128 3.59 1.87 7.34
N ARG A 129 4.86 1.87 7.75
CA ARG A 129 5.30 1.24 9.01
C ARG A 129 4.65 1.87 10.23
N LEU A 130 4.56 3.20 10.28
CA LEU A 130 3.90 3.91 11.37
C LEU A 130 2.40 3.60 11.45
N LYS A 131 1.70 3.59 10.31
CA LYS A 131 0.28 3.19 10.25
C LYS A 131 0.08 1.81 10.89
N LEU A 132 0.84 0.81 10.45
CA LEU A 132 0.71 -0.57 10.92
C LEU A 132 1.10 -0.72 12.39
N ALA A 133 2.12 -0.01 12.85
CA ALA A 133 2.53 -0.01 14.27
C ALA A 133 1.43 0.57 15.16
N ARG A 134 0.84 1.74 14.79
CA ARG A 134 -0.25 2.37 15.55
C ARG A 134 -1.58 1.62 15.41
N ALA A 135 -1.74 0.80 14.38
CA ALA A 135 -2.86 -0.13 14.24
C ALA A 135 -2.71 -1.43 15.05
N GLY A 136 -1.53 -1.68 15.64
CA GLY A 136 -1.24 -2.88 16.41
C GLY A 136 -1.01 -4.15 15.58
N ILE A 137 -0.91 -4.03 14.25
CA ILE A 137 -0.71 -5.16 13.33
C ILE A 137 0.68 -5.18 12.66
N GLY A 138 1.56 -4.25 13.03
CA GLY A 138 2.88 -4.10 12.41
C GLY A 138 3.80 -5.32 12.57
N ALA A 139 3.65 -6.09 13.66
CA ALA A 139 4.46 -7.27 13.94
C ALA A 139 4.33 -8.39 12.88
N TRP A 140 3.23 -8.42 12.13
CA TRP A 140 3.02 -9.37 11.04
C TRP A 140 3.87 -9.10 9.79
N PHE A 141 4.39 -7.88 9.64
CA PHE A 141 5.11 -7.42 8.45
C PHE A 141 6.57 -7.12 8.76
N PRO A 142 7.49 -8.06 8.53
CA PRO A 142 8.89 -7.92 8.91
C PRO A 142 9.56 -6.66 8.32
N GLU A 143 10.44 -6.05 9.09
CA GLU A 143 11.26 -4.94 8.61
C GLU A 143 12.19 -5.38 7.46
N GLY A 144 12.54 -4.44 6.58
CA GLY A 144 13.37 -4.70 5.41
C GLY A 144 12.67 -5.46 4.28
N GLN A 145 11.38 -5.78 4.43
CA GLN A 145 10.56 -6.40 3.40
C GLN A 145 9.46 -5.43 2.92
N GLY A 146 8.97 -5.65 1.72
CA GLY A 146 7.91 -4.86 1.09
C GLY A 146 8.37 -4.09 -0.13
N GLY A 147 7.41 -3.57 -0.88
CA GLY A 147 7.57 -2.60 -1.96
C GLY A 147 6.71 -1.37 -1.65
N PHE A 148 7.32 -0.20 -1.65
CA PHE A 148 6.73 1.03 -1.13
C PHE A 148 6.77 2.15 -2.16
N GLY A 149 5.90 3.14 -2.02
CA GLY A 149 5.93 4.34 -2.85
C GLY A 149 7.23 5.15 -2.78
N SER A 150 8.08 4.91 -1.76
CA SER A 150 9.46 5.43 -1.70
C SER A 150 10.45 4.69 -2.58
N ASP A 151 10.10 3.51 -3.11
CA ASP A 151 10.97 2.73 -3.99
C ASP A 151 10.78 3.10 -5.47
N ALA A 152 9.57 3.46 -5.87
CA ALA A 152 9.23 3.86 -7.23
C ALA A 152 7.89 4.61 -7.26
N GLU A 153 7.75 5.56 -8.21
CA GLU A 153 6.48 6.24 -8.45
C GLU A 153 5.49 5.34 -9.20
N GLU A 154 5.98 4.51 -10.12
CA GLU A 154 5.15 3.54 -10.83
C GLU A 154 4.85 2.34 -9.93
N ARG A 155 3.57 2.17 -9.56
CA ARG A 155 3.12 1.12 -8.65
C ARG A 155 3.47 -0.28 -9.16
N GLU A 156 3.49 -0.47 -10.47
CA GLU A 156 3.80 -1.73 -11.13
C GLU A 156 5.23 -2.23 -10.85
N ARG A 157 6.11 -1.35 -10.40
CA ARG A 157 7.49 -1.70 -10.02
C ARG A 157 7.62 -2.22 -8.59
N LEU A 158 6.58 -2.09 -7.77
CA LEU A 158 6.65 -2.45 -6.35
C LEU A 158 6.63 -3.97 -6.08
N PRO A 159 5.82 -4.80 -6.77
CA PRO A 159 5.79 -6.24 -6.51
C PRO A 159 7.13 -6.94 -6.74
N PRO A 160 7.87 -6.71 -7.84
CA PRO A 160 9.19 -7.32 -8.01
C PRO A 160 10.19 -6.90 -6.93
N ILE A 161 10.11 -5.66 -6.42
CA ILE A 161 10.93 -5.19 -5.29
C ILE A 161 10.58 -5.95 -4.01
N ALA A 162 9.28 -6.06 -3.70
CA ALA A 162 8.81 -6.80 -2.53
C ALA A 162 9.27 -8.27 -2.56
N ARG A 163 9.13 -8.94 -3.71
CA ARG A 163 9.60 -10.34 -3.89
C ARG A 163 11.12 -10.48 -3.76
N ALA A 164 11.88 -9.53 -4.29
CA ALA A 164 13.33 -9.52 -4.17
C ALA A 164 13.77 -9.41 -2.70
N ARG A 165 13.16 -8.48 -1.93
CA ARG A 165 13.41 -8.31 -0.49
C ARG A 165 12.96 -9.51 0.34
N ALA A 166 11.96 -10.25 -0.12
CA ALA A 166 11.54 -11.51 0.50
C ALA A 166 12.46 -12.70 0.19
N GLY A 167 13.60 -12.46 -0.48
CA GLY A 167 14.59 -13.50 -0.84
C GLY A 167 14.46 -14.04 -2.26
N GLY A 168 13.90 -13.24 -3.18
CA GLY A 168 13.70 -13.65 -4.58
C GLY A 168 12.51 -14.59 -4.76
N TRP A 169 11.39 -14.30 -4.09
CA TRP A 169 10.23 -15.19 -4.07
C TRP A 169 9.65 -15.43 -5.47
N PRO A 170 9.28 -16.69 -5.83
CA PRO A 170 8.76 -17.02 -7.16
C PRO A 170 7.41 -16.35 -7.42
N ARG A 171 7.16 -15.98 -8.70
CA ARG A 171 5.88 -15.35 -9.10
C ARG A 171 4.68 -16.25 -8.85
N GLU A 172 4.79 -17.51 -9.21
CA GLU A 172 3.74 -18.53 -9.06
C GLU A 172 3.39 -18.82 -7.59
N ARG A 173 4.26 -18.39 -6.66
CA ARG A 173 4.05 -18.50 -5.21
C ARG A 173 3.86 -17.14 -4.55
N THR A 174 3.39 -16.13 -5.30
CA THR A 174 3.13 -14.77 -4.80
C THR A 174 1.70 -14.35 -5.16
N VAL A 175 1.02 -13.74 -4.21
CA VAL A 175 -0.34 -13.23 -4.36
C VAL A 175 -0.39 -11.80 -3.83
N VAL A 176 -0.96 -10.88 -4.59
CA VAL A 176 -1.28 -9.52 -4.14
C VAL A 176 -2.66 -9.53 -3.49
N ILE A 177 -2.82 -8.79 -2.40
CA ILE A 177 -4.11 -8.56 -1.74
C ILE A 177 -4.32 -7.05 -1.69
N GLY A 178 -5.37 -6.55 -2.36
CA GLY A 178 -5.64 -5.12 -2.47
C GLY A 178 -7.11 -4.83 -2.74
N ASP A 179 -7.51 -3.55 -2.73
CA ASP A 179 -8.91 -3.11 -2.84
C ASP A 179 -9.20 -2.26 -4.07
N THR A 180 -8.20 -2.07 -4.95
CA THR A 180 -8.34 -1.18 -6.12
C THR A 180 -8.01 -1.88 -7.44
N PRO A 181 -8.54 -1.39 -8.59
CA PRO A 181 -8.10 -1.83 -9.91
C PRO A 181 -6.58 -1.63 -10.15
N ARG A 182 -5.94 -0.69 -9.43
CA ARG A 182 -4.48 -0.48 -9.52
C ARG A 182 -3.69 -1.59 -8.84
N ASP A 183 -4.24 -2.24 -7.82
CA ASP A 183 -3.63 -3.45 -7.23
C ASP A 183 -3.66 -4.61 -8.22
N ILE A 184 -4.78 -4.75 -8.93
CA ILE A 184 -4.91 -5.76 -9.98
C ILE A 184 -3.91 -5.50 -11.11
N ALA A 185 -3.84 -4.26 -11.61
CA ALA A 185 -2.88 -3.87 -12.65
C ALA A 185 -1.43 -4.09 -12.22
N CYS A 186 -1.10 -3.71 -10.99
CA CYS A 186 0.21 -3.89 -10.36
C CYS A 186 0.60 -5.37 -10.27
N ALA A 187 -0.31 -6.25 -9.82
CA ALA A 187 -0.09 -7.69 -9.79
C ALA A 187 0.12 -8.27 -11.19
N ARG A 188 -0.74 -7.90 -12.15
CA ARG A 188 -0.66 -8.38 -13.54
C ARG A 188 0.63 -7.96 -14.24
N ALA A 189 1.14 -6.75 -13.97
CA ALA A 189 2.41 -6.28 -14.54
C ALA A 189 3.62 -7.16 -14.15
N ASP A 190 3.62 -7.77 -12.98
CA ASP A 190 4.64 -8.75 -12.55
C ASP A 190 4.19 -10.21 -12.76
N GLY A 191 3.05 -10.45 -13.40
CA GLY A 191 2.53 -11.82 -13.66
C GLY A 191 2.09 -12.56 -12.40
N LEU A 192 1.58 -11.82 -11.39
CA LEU A 192 1.13 -12.37 -10.12
C LEU A 192 -0.37 -12.63 -10.13
N ARG A 193 -0.79 -13.55 -9.25
CA ARG A 193 -2.20 -13.68 -8.85
C ARG A 193 -2.58 -12.54 -7.92
N VAL A 194 -3.88 -12.20 -7.91
CA VAL A 194 -4.42 -11.15 -7.05
C VAL A 194 -5.78 -11.55 -6.48
N VAL A 195 -5.95 -11.37 -5.19
CA VAL A 195 -7.23 -11.43 -4.49
C VAL A 195 -7.64 -10.00 -4.14
N ALA A 196 -8.78 -9.57 -4.67
CA ALA A 196 -9.30 -8.25 -4.38
C ALA A 196 -10.29 -8.28 -3.21
N VAL A 197 -10.21 -7.29 -2.32
CA VAL A 197 -11.12 -7.11 -1.18
C VAL A 197 -11.97 -5.89 -1.43
N ALA A 198 -13.28 -6.03 -1.51
CA ALA A 198 -14.22 -4.93 -1.80
C ALA A 198 -14.51 -4.08 -0.55
N THR A 199 -13.48 -3.74 0.23
CA THR A 199 -13.56 -2.94 1.47
C THR A 199 -13.17 -1.48 1.27
N GLY A 200 -12.57 -1.15 0.12
CA GLY A 200 -12.20 0.20 -0.29
C GLY A 200 -13.28 0.92 -1.09
N PRO A 201 -12.92 1.90 -1.92
CA PRO A 201 -13.87 2.70 -2.69
C PRO A 201 -14.48 1.97 -3.90
N TYR A 202 -13.98 0.79 -4.26
CA TYR A 202 -14.40 0.04 -5.43
C TYR A 202 -15.24 -1.18 -5.05
N GLY A 203 -16.41 -1.34 -5.72
CA GLY A 203 -17.24 -2.51 -5.54
C GLY A 203 -16.77 -3.71 -6.38
N VAL A 204 -17.36 -4.88 -6.13
CA VAL A 204 -17.02 -6.17 -6.76
C VAL A 204 -16.92 -6.11 -8.29
N GLN A 205 -17.81 -5.36 -8.95
CA GLN A 205 -17.79 -5.24 -10.42
C GLN A 205 -16.51 -4.55 -10.95
N ALA A 206 -16.02 -3.55 -10.26
CA ALA A 206 -14.79 -2.84 -10.64
C ALA A 206 -13.52 -3.67 -10.38
N LEU A 207 -13.63 -4.70 -9.56
CA LEU A 207 -12.54 -5.60 -9.16
C LEU A 207 -12.61 -6.97 -9.88
N ALA A 208 -13.51 -7.15 -10.83
CA ALA A 208 -13.79 -8.45 -11.47
C ALA A 208 -12.61 -9.05 -12.25
N ASP A 209 -11.58 -8.27 -12.58
CA ASP A 209 -10.37 -8.74 -13.26
C ASP A 209 -9.36 -9.42 -12.30
N ALA A 210 -9.65 -9.47 -10.98
CA ALA A 210 -8.88 -10.24 -10.02
C ALA A 210 -9.11 -11.75 -10.17
N ASP A 211 -8.20 -12.59 -9.67
CA ASP A 211 -8.36 -14.05 -9.66
C ASP A 211 -9.48 -14.48 -8.69
N ALA A 212 -9.70 -13.69 -7.65
CA ALA A 212 -10.83 -13.79 -6.74
C ALA A 212 -11.20 -12.43 -6.18
N VAL A 213 -12.49 -12.22 -5.87
CA VAL A 213 -12.99 -11.02 -5.19
C VAL A 213 -13.75 -11.45 -3.95
N VAL A 214 -13.45 -10.84 -2.81
CA VAL A 214 -14.13 -11.06 -1.53
C VAL A 214 -14.70 -9.76 -0.99
N ASP A 215 -15.80 -9.83 -0.24
CA ASP A 215 -16.46 -8.65 0.33
C ASP A 215 -15.78 -8.14 1.60
N SER A 216 -15.02 -9.02 2.30
CA SER A 216 -14.32 -8.69 3.53
C SER A 216 -13.08 -9.59 3.73
N ALA A 217 -12.20 -9.21 4.66
CA ALA A 217 -11.02 -10.00 5.01
C ALA A 217 -11.39 -11.36 5.66
N GLU A 218 -12.58 -11.51 6.23
CA GLU A 218 -13.09 -12.77 6.80
C GLU A 218 -13.17 -13.89 5.73
N ALA A 219 -13.42 -13.52 4.47
CA ALA A 219 -13.50 -14.47 3.37
C ALA A 219 -12.16 -14.75 2.68
N LEU A 220 -11.05 -14.11 3.11
CA LEU A 220 -9.73 -14.29 2.49
C LEU A 220 -9.14 -15.66 2.73
N VAL A 221 -9.27 -16.18 3.96
CA VAL A 221 -8.58 -17.42 4.37
C VAL A 221 -8.93 -18.58 3.45
N PRO A 222 -10.22 -18.95 3.25
CA PRO A 222 -10.56 -20.09 2.37
C PRO A 222 -10.12 -19.87 0.92
N VAL A 223 -10.19 -18.64 0.40
CA VAL A 223 -9.74 -18.33 -0.95
C VAL A 223 -8.23 -18.50 -1.10
N LEU A 224 -7.44 -18.09 -0.10
CA LEU A 224 -5.99 -18.23 -0.13
C LEU A 224 -5.53 -19.68 0.07
N GLU A 225 -6.30 -20.50 0.77
CA GLU A 225 -6.08 -21.96 0.88
C GLU A 225 -6.16 -22.67 -0.47
N ASP A 226 -7.07 -22.25 -1.33
CA ASP A 226 -7.20 -22.80 -2.71
C ASP A 226 -5.99 -22.44 -3.58
N PHE A 227 -5.14 -21.49 -3.15
CA PHE A 227 -3.95 -21.06 -3.88
C PHE A 227 -2.67 -21.79 -3.42
N VAL A 228 -2.70 -22.51 -2.30
CA VAL A 228 -1.55 -23.25 -1.75
C VAL A 228 -1.26 -24.50 -2.57
#